data_275ef15121ab781dfd1fd51fce381e0e
#
_entry.id   275ef15121ab781dfd1fd51fce381e0e
#
_cell.length_a   1.000
_cell.length_b   1.000
_cell.length_c   1.000
_cell.angle_alpha   90.00
_cell.angle_beta   90.00
_cell.angle_gamma   90.00
#
_symmetry.space_group_name_H-M   'P 1'
#
loop_
_entity.id
_entity.type
_entity.pdbx_description
1 polymer ?
#
loop_
_entity_poly.entity_id
_entity_poly.type
_entity_poly.pdbx_seq_one_letter_code
_entity_poly.pdbx_strand_id
1 'polypeptide(L)'
;MVTIRDVAKESGFSSTTVSIVLNNAPLARYIPAATKKRIERAAKKLGYRPNLFARSLRSKRSHTVGVMIFDMTDPFCTLVLRGIENSLYQASYLPILTDVHNERARFERYLEMLLDRRVEALVVLANWLFVEIDVLADLEKSSIPTVMIGRELQTNSVSSVIVDNELGAHSAVEHLYSLGHRKIAFIRGPKTLADSAPRWRGVKNFAKEKDLELDLKLILDLPESRDPISSFEAGYKLTEELVKHKRPFTALMAFDDMTAFGAIRALAKSGLRVPEHCSVIGFDDVAASGLYTPPLTTVRQPMEAMGAMAVSIVVEGINGVLEKRDVSAIHRKMAPELAVRESTHSVSRNTPSLP
;
A
#
# COMPACT_ATOMS: atom_id res chain seq x y z
N MET A 1 -39.05 -6.82 8.48
CA MET A 1 -37.91 -7.60 7.95
C MET A 1 -38.30 -9.07 8.02
N VAL A 2 -38.14 -9.83 6.92
CA VAL A 2 -38.50 -11.28 6.89
C VAL A 2 -37.51 -12.03 7.80
N THR A 3 -38.04 -12.92 8.64
CA THR A 3 -37.30 -13.70 9.62
C THR A 3 -37.22 -15.17 9.22
N ILE A 4 -36.32 -15.91 9.90
CA ILE A 4 -36.20 -17.35 9.73
C ILE A 4 -37.52 -18.11 10.11
N ARG A 5 -38.31 -17.51 11.01
CA ARG A 5 -39.61 -18.02 11.40
C ARG A 5 -40.64 -17.92 10.28
N ASP A 6 -40.59 -16.84 9.49
CA ASP A 6 -41.47 -16.67 8.33
C ASP A 6 -41.15 -17.68 7.24
N VAL A 7 -39.87 -17.94 6.99
CA VAL A 7 -39.43 -19.00 6.06
C VAL A 7 -39.84 -20.39 6.55
N ALA A 8 -39.75 -20.63 7.86
CA ALA A 8 -40.19 -21.89 8.47
C ALA A 8 -41.70 -22.10 8.26
N LYS A 9 -42.51 -21.07 8.46
CA LYS A 9 -43.96 -21.11 8.23
C LYS A 9 -44.28 -21.36 6.77
N GLU A 10 -43.64 -20.65 5.84
CA GLU A 10 -43.87 -20.79 4.38
C GLU A 10 -43.40 -22.14 3.85
N SER A 11 -42.26 -22.64 4.34
CA SER A 11 -41.73 -23.93 3.86
C SER A 11 -42.34 -25.15 4.52
N GLY A 12 -43.03 -24.99 5.67
CA GLY A 12 -43.61 -26.06 6.45
C GLY A 12 -42.58 -26.88 7.26
N PHE A 13 -41.41 -26.32 7.53
CA PHE A 13 -40.36 -26.96 8.33
C PHE A 13 -40.05 -26.19 9.60
N SER A 14 -39.39 -26.83 10.57
CA SER A 14 -38.97 -26.16 11.79
C SER A 14 -37.93 -25.07 11.52
N SER A 15 -37.94 -24.02 12.34
CA SER A 15 -36.91 -22.95 12.24
C SER A 15 -35.47 -23.47 12.35
N THR A 16 -35.28 -24.58 13.08
CA THR A 16 -33.99 -25.26 13.21
C THR A 16 -33.57 -25.88 11.87
N THR A 17 -34.50 -26.64 11.22
CA THR A 17 -34.21 -27.25 9.90
C THR A 17 -33.96 -26.20 8.84
N VAL A 18 -34.75 -25.11 8.82
CA VAL A 18 -34.54 -23.96 7.91
C VAL A 18 -33.19 -23.34 8.16
N SER A 19 -32.81 -23.11 9.42
CA SER A 19 -31.48 -22.55 9.79
C SER A 19 -30.34 -23.42 9.33
N ILE A 20 -30.42 -24.74 9.53
CA ILE A 20 -29.40 -25.70 9.08
C ILE A 20 -29.22 -25.64 7.57
N VAL A 21 -30.31 -25.62 6.78
CA VAL A 21 -30.26 -25.57 5.33
C VAL A 21 -29.71 -24.23 4.83
N LEU A 22 -30.28 -23.12 5.27
CA LEU A 22 -29.95 -21.79 4.73
C LEU A 22 -28.53 -21.31 5.17
N ASN A 23 -28.00 -21.85 6.27
CA ASN A 23 -26.61 -21.56 6.69
C ASN A 23 -25.62 -22.63 6.23
N ASN A 24 -26.04 -23.61 5.43
CA ASN A 24 -25.20 -24.71 4.98
C ASN A 24 -24.42 -25.39 6.11
N ALA A 25 -25.07 -25.55 7.26
CA ALA A 25 -24.45 -26.14 8.46
C ALA A 25 -24.04 -27.61 8.20
N PRO A 26 -23.03 -28.16 8.89
CA PRO A 26 -22.58 -29.56 8.67
C PRO A 26 -23.71 -30.59 8.67
N LEU A 27 -24.73 -30.36 9.49
CA LEU A 27 -25.90 -31.20 9.56
C LEU A 27 -26.81 -31.13 8.30
N ALA A 28 -26.64 -30.14 7.44
CA ALA A 28 -27.38 -30.02 6.20
C ALA A 28 -27.16 -31.22 5.27
N ARG A 29 -26.00 -31.91 5.36
CA ARG A 29 -25.70 -33.10 4.59
C ARG A 29 -26.75 -34.24 4.77
N TYR A 30 -27.37 -34.29 5.93
CA TYR A 30 -28.37 -35.30 6.27
C TYR A 30 -29.81 -34.91 5.87
N ILE A 31 -30.03 -33.68 5.40
CA ILE A 31 -31.35 -33.19 4.97
C ILE A 31 -31.56 -33.55 3.48
N PRO A 32 -32.69 -34.21 3.13
CA PRO A 32 -32.97 -34.58 1.75
C PRO A 32 -32.98 -33.40 0.78
N ALA A 33 -32.49 -33.61 -0.45
CA ALA A 33 -32.38 -32.55 -1.46
C ALA A 33 -33.73 -31.88 -1.78
N ALA A 34 -34.83 -32.62 -1.76
CA ALA A 34 -36.18 -32.08 -1.94
C ALA A 34 -36.55 -31.07 -0.83
N THR A 35 -36.21 -31.38 0.42
CA THR A 35 -36.42 -30.48 1.57
C THR A 35 -35.59 -29.21 1.44
N LYS A 36 -34.31 -29.33 1.08
CA LYS A 36 -33.44 -28.16 0.83
C LYS A 36 -34.03 -27.23 -0.22
N LYS A 37 -34.36 -27.76 -1.39
CA LYS A 37 -34.99 -27.00 -2.50
C LYS A 37 -36.29 -26.30 -2.09
N ARG A 38 -37.13 -26.95 -1.25
CA ARG A 38 -38.39 -26.34 -0.77
C ARG A 38 -38.10 -25.16 0.18
N ILE A 39 -37.16 -25.30 1.08
CA ILE A 39 -36.71 -24.21 1.99
C ILE A 39 -36.10 -23.06 1.22
N GLU A 40 -35.20 -23.33 0.27
CA GLU A 40 -34.55 -22.31 -0.57
C GLU A 40 -35.58 -21.54 -1.44
N ARG A 41 -36.59 -22.24 -1.99
CA ARG A 41 -37.68 -21.58 -2.72
C ARG A 41 -38.52 -20.67 -1.83
N ALA A 42 -38.85 -21.11 -0.62
CA ALA A 42 -39.60 -20.29 0.33
C ALA A 42 -38.79 -19.06 0.75
N ALA A 43 -37.50 -19.22 1.02
CA ALA A 43 -36.59 -18.09 1.36
C ALA A 43 -36.52 -17.10 0.19
N LYS A 44 -36.35 -17.57 -1.05
CA LYS A 44 -36.33 -16.73 -2.25
C LYS A 44 -37.65 -16.00 -2.50
N LYS A 45 -38.81 -16.71 -2.35
CA LYS A 45 -40.15 -16.13 -2.51
C LYS A 45 -40.39 -14.99 -1.53
N LEU A 46 -39.93 -15.14 -0.29
CA LEU A 46 -40.10 -14.13 0.76
C LEU A 46 -39.02 -13.03 0.74
N GLY A 47 -38.02 -13.14 -0.13
CA GLY A 47 -36.88 -12.24 -0.12
C GLY A 47 -36.04 -12.30 1.20
N TYR A 48 -36.06 -13.46 1.86
CA TYR A 48 -35.30 -13.68 3.08
C TYR A 48 -33.81 -13.57 2.81
N ARG A 49 -33.12 -12.74 3.59
CA ARG A 49 -31.67 -12.68 3.63
C ARG A 49 -31.20 -13.08 5.02
N PRO A 50 -30.26 -14.05 5.13
CA PRO A 50 -29.69 -14.39 6.42
C PRO A 50 -29.15 -13.15 7.13
N ASN A 51 -29.51 -12.98 8.38
CA ASN A 51 -28.98 -11.90 9.19
C ASN A 51 -27.53 -12.22 9.57
N LEU A 52 -26.58 -11.56 8.92
CA LEU A 52 -25.14 -11.76 9.16
C LEU A 52 -24.77 -11.44 10.61
N PHE A 53 -25.39 -10.43 11.24
CA PHE A 53 -25.16 -10.13 12.66
C PHE A 53 -25.58 -11.26 13.57
N ALA A 54 -26.79 -11.86 13.35
CA ALA A 54 -27.24 -13.00 14.13
C ALA A 54 -26.33 -14.22 13.93
N ARG A 55 -25.78 -14.40 12.72
CA ARG A 55 -24.83 -15.45 12.41
C ARG A 55 -23.47 -15.19 13.10
N SER A 56 -22.95 -13.96 13.05
CA SER A 56 -21.69 -13.61 13.68
C SER A 56 -21.73 -13.76 15.20
N LEU A 57 -22.85 -13.41 15.85
CA LEU A 57 -23.04 -13.65 17.28
C LEU A 57 -22.98 -15.14 17.66
N ARG A 58 -23.50 -16.02 16.78
CA ARG A 58 -23.53 -17.45 17.01
C ARG A 58 -22.20 -18.14 16.71
N SER A 59 -21.56 -17.76 15.61
CA SER A 59 -20.26 -18.32 15.19
C SER A 59 -19.07 -17.63 15.86
N LYS A 60 -19.27 -16.49 16.52
CA LYS A 60 -18.22 -15.55 16.99
C LYS A 60 -17.28 -15.09 15.87
N ARG A 61 -17.76 -15.14 14.60
CA ARG A 61 -17.00 -14.78 13.39
C ARG A 61 -17.74 -13.70 12.64
N SER A 62 -17.11 -12.57 12.36
CA SER A 62 -17.67 -11.49 11.55
C SER A 62 -17.39 -11.65 10.06
N HIS A 63 -16.33 -12.38 9.71
CA HIS A 63 -15.76 -12.46 8.36
C HIS A 63 -15.46 -11.09 7.76
N THR A 64 -15.03 -10.16 8.61
CA THR A 64 -14.62 -8.81 8.20
C THR A 64 -13.19 -8.54 8.62
N VAL A 65 -12.46 -7.80 7.78
CA VAL A 65 -11.11 -7.30 8.07
C VAL A 65 -11.15 -5.78 7.95
N GLY A 66 -10.65 -5.09 8.97
CA GLY A 66 -10.46 -3.65 8.92
C GLY A 66 -9.27 -3.31 8.03
N VAL A 67 -9.47 -2.36 7.11
CA VAL A 67 -8.39 -1.82 6.25
C VAL A 67 -8.31 -0.32 6.52
N MET A 68 -7.26 0.10 7.21
CA MET A 68 -7.02 1.50 7.54
C MET A 68 -5.98 2.08 6.59
N ILE A 69 -6.31 3.18 5.94
CA ILE A 69 -5.44 3.89 5.02
C ILE A 69 -5.13 5.25 5.61
N PHE A 70 -3.86 5.66 5.57
CA PHE A 70 -3.48 6.95 6.10
C PHE A 70 -3.85 8.11 5.18
N ASP A 71 -3.79 7.91 3.86
CA ASP A 71 -4.33 8.85 2.89
C ASP A 71 -4.72 8.11 1.60
N MET A 72 -6.00 8.17 1.26
CA MET A 72 -6.53 7.50 0.07
C MET A 72 -6.16 8.22 -1.23
N THR A 73 -5.71 9.49 -1.15
CA THR A 73 -5.25 10.25 -2.32
C THR A 73 -3.84 9.88 -2.75
N ASP A 74 -3.08 9.15 -1.92
CA ASP A 74 -1.78 8.63 -2.29
C ASP A 74 -1.91 7.59 -3.42
N PRO A 75 -1.32 7.83 -4.60
CA PRO A 75 -1.39 6.90 -5.72
C PRO A 75 -0.86 5.49 -5.43
N PHE A 76 0.08 5.36 -4.48
CA PHE A 76 0.59 4.08 -4.00
C PHE A 76 -0.52 3.17 -3.46
N CYS A 77 -1.51 3.74 -2.78
CA CYS A 77 -2.58 3.00 -2.14
C CYS A 77 -3.44 2.19 -3.12
N THR A 78 -3.62 2.67 -4.34
CA THR A 78 -4.57 2.09 -5.31
C THR A 78 -4.26 0.64 -5.65
N LEU A 79 -3.00 0.33 -5.98
CA LEU A 79 -2.57 -1.03 -6.35
C LEU A 79 -2.45 -1.93 -5.12
N VAL A 80 -2.00 -1.41 -3.98
CA VAL A 80 -1.96 -2.16 -2.72
C VAL A 80 -3.39 -2.58 -2.33
N LEU A 81 -4.35 -1.65 -2.40
CA LEU A 81 -5.76 -1.94 -2.12
C LEU A 81 -6.36 -3.00 -3.05
N ARG A 82 -6.00 -2.99 -4.33
CA ARG A 82 -6.40 -4.03 -5.27
C ARG A 82 -5.90 -5.40 -4.83
N GLY A 83 -4.63 -5.50 -4.41
CA GLY A 83 -4.07 -6.73 -3.86
C GLY A 83 -4.78 -7.21 -2.59
N ILE A 84 -5.10 -6.28 -1.69
CA ILE A 84 -5.85 -6.56 -0.46
C ILE A 84 -7.25 -7.07 -0.79
N GLU A 85 -8.01 -6.32 -1.62
CA GLU A 85 -9.41 -6.64 -1.96
C GLU A 85 -9.52 -7.99 -2.63
N ASN A 86 -8.75 -8.25 -3.69
CA ASN A 86 -8.74 -9.52 -4.40
C ASN A 86 -8.45 -10.70 -3.45
N SER A 87 -7.47 -10.55 -2.56
CA SER A 87 -7.08 -11.62 -1.65
C SER A 87 -8.10 -11.85 -0.54
N LEU A 88 -8.70 -10.79 0.00
CA LEU A 88 -9.79 -10.91 0.98
C LEU A 88 -11.04 -11.54 0.37
N TYR A 89 -11.38 -11.18 -0.88
CA TYR A 89 -12.49 -11.81 -1.61
C TYR A 89 -12.26 -13.32 -1.76
N GLN A 90 -11.07 -13.74 -2.18
CA GLN A 90 -10.72 -15.16 -2.30
C GLN A 90 -10.78 -15.89 -0.94
N ALA A 91 -10.38 -15.21 0.13
CA ALA A 91 -10.44 -15.75 1.48
C ALA A 91 -11.85 -15.65 2.12
N SER A 92 -12.86 -15.15 1.39
CA SER A 92 -14.25 -14.95 1.86
C SER A 92 -14.35 -13.97 3.04
N TYR A 93 -13.54 -12.92 3.05
CA TYR A 93 -13.62 -11.80 3.99
C TYR A 93 -14.12 -10.54 3.28
N LEU A 94 -14.87 -9.74 4.03
CA LEU A 94 -15.30 -8.40 3.58
C LEU A 94 -14.37 -7.34 4.17
N PRO A 95 -13.72 -6.49 3.36
CA PRO A 95 -12.98 -5.35 3.88
C PRO A 95 -13.91 -4.25 4.41
N ILE A 96 -13.56 -3.66 5.55
CA ILE A 96 -14.13 -2.40 6.04
C ILE A 96 -13.04 -1.35 5.93
N LEU A 97 -13.18 -0.48 4.92
CA LEU A 97 -12.20 0.54 4.58
C LEU A 97 -12.42 1.82 5.39
N THR A 98 -11.33 2.40 5.91
CA THR A 98 -11.31 3.69 6.57
C THR A 98 -10.12 4.51 6.09
N ASP A 99 -10.32 5.82 5.91
CA ASP A 99 -9.28 6.79 5.56
C ASP A 99 -9.08 7.74 6.73
N VAL A 100 -7.88 7.79 7.28
CA VAL A 100 -7.57 8.55 8.48
C VAL A 100 -6.98 9.95 8.19
N HIS A 101 -6.70 10.27 6.92
CA HIS A 101 -6.18 11.57 6.47
C HIS A 101 -4.92 12.02 7.24
N ASN A 102 -4.04 11.08 7.60
CA ASN A 102 -2.88 11.36 8.44
C ASN A 102 -3.21 12.06 9.78
N GLU A 103 -4.45 11.90 10.29
CA GLU A 103 -4.90 12.47 11.54
C GLU A 103 -4.99 11.41 12.65
N ARG A 104 -4.23 11.59 13.74
CA ARG A 104 -4.20 10.66 14.87
C ARG A 104 -5.60 10.45 15.48
N ALA A 105 -6.36 11.52 15.71
CA ALA A 105 -7.69 11.41 16.29
C ALA A 105 -8.67 10.59 15.43
N ARG A 106 -8.54 10.65 14.10
CA ARG A 106 -9.32 9.79 13.20
C ARG A 106 -8.88 8.34 13.28
N PHE A 107 -7.55 8.09 13.36
CA PHE A 107 -7.02 6.75 13.52
C PHE A 107 -7.58 6.07 14.77
N GLU A 108 -7.46 6.71 15.94
CA GLU A 108 -7.97 6.20 17.23
C GLU A 108 -9.46 5.91 17.14
N ARG A 109 -10.25 6.88 16.67
CA ARG A 109 -11.70 6.71 16.53
C ARG A 109 -12.09 5.58 15.58
N TYR A 110 -11.45 5.46 14.44
CA TYR A 110 -11.76 4.39 13.49
C TYR A 110 -11.30 3.03 13.98
N LEU A 111 -10.17 2.95 14.70
CA LEU A 111 -9.73 1.72 15.35
C LEU A 111 -10.80 1.22 16.34
N GLU A 112 -11.27 2.07 17.25
CA GLU A 112 -12.36 1.74 18.17
C GLU A 112 -13.61 1.26 17.41
N MET A 113 -14.03 2.00 16.38
CA MET A 113 -15.21 1.62 15.58
C MET A 113 -15.06 0.29 14.86
N LEU A 114 -13.87 -0.07 14.41
CA LEU A 114 -13.57 -1.36 13.78
C LEU A 114 -13.60 -2.49 14.83
N LEU A 115 -13.01 -2.26 16.01
CA LEU A 115 -13.04 -3.21 17.14
C LEU A 115 -14.47 -3.47 17.62
N ASP A 116 -15.29 -2.40 17.76
CA ASP A 116 -16.71 -2.53 18.11
C ASP A 116 -17.50 -3.37 17.08
N ARG A 117 -17.11 -3.30 15.80
CA ARG A 117 -17.68 -4.12 14.74
C ARG A 117 -17.12 -5.54 14.70
N ARG A 118 -16.20 -5.84 15.63
CA ARG A 118 -15.56 -7.16 15.76
C ARG A 118 -14.88 -7.60 14.46
N VAL A 119 -14.13 -6.70 13.82
CA VAL A 119 -13.24 -7.13 12.73
C VAL A 119 -12.28 -8.20 13.26
N GLU A 120 -11.96 -9.19 12.42
CA GLU A 120 -11.13 -10.33 12.84
C GLU A 120 -9.65 -10.06 12.71
N ALA A 121 -9.28 -9.02 11.93
CA ALA A 121 -7.91 -8.55 11.75
C ALA A 121 -7.88 -7.12 11.24
N LEU A 122 -6.68 -6.53 11.26
CA LEU A 122 -6.39 -5.20 10.72
C LEU A 122 -5.27 -5.26 9.68
N VAL A 123 -5.48 -4.56 8.56
CA VAL A 123 -4.44 -4.21 7.59
C VAL A 123 -4.29 -2.69 7.59
N VAL A 124 -3.10 -2.17 7.86
CA VAL A 124 -2.83 -0.74 7.99
C VAL A 124 -1.84 -0.32 6.90
N LEU A 125 -2.28 0.53 5.96
CA LEU A 125 -1.39 1.14 4.96
C LEU A 125 -0.77 2.40 5.57
N ALA A 126 0.54 2.38 5.78
CA ALA A 126 1.26 3.38 6.57
C ALA A 126 2.55 3.88 5.87
N ASN A 127 2.57 3.91 4.54
CA ASN A 127 3.73 4.34 3.76
C ASN A 127 4.07 5.84 3.98
N TRP A 128 3.07 6.69 4.06
CA TRP A 128 3.21 8.14 4.31
C TRP A 128 2.89 8.52 5.76
N LEU A 129 3.19 7.63 6.72
CA LEU A 129 2.83 7.82 8.11
C LEU A 129 3.98 8.38 8.93
N PHE A 130 3.69 9.46 9.64
CA PHE A 130 4.44 9.96 10.77
C PHE A 130 3.95 9.26 12.06
N VAL A 131 4.25 7.95 12.20
CA VAL A 131 3.78 7.20 13.37
C VAL A 131 4.55 7.61 14.60
N GLU A 132 3.87 8.22 15.53
CA GLU A 132 4.28 8.30 16.90
C GLU A 132 4.16 6.91 17.57
N ILE A 133 5.03 6.62 18.51
CA ILE A 133 5.14 5.32 19.20
C ILE A 133 3.79 4.85 19.79
N ASP A 134 2.91 5.78 20.15
CA ASP A 134 1.63 5.50 20.79
C ASP A 134 0.60 4.78 19.91
N VAL A 135 0.63 4.99 18.59
CA VAL A 135 -0.27 4.28 17.64
C VAL A 135 0.03 2.78 17.65
N LEU A 136 1.30 2.41 17.83
CA LEU A 136 1.71 1.02 17.98
C LEU A 136 1.13 0.38 19.22
N ALA A 137 1.19 1.08 20.36
CA ALA A 137 0.65 0.59 21.62
C ALA A 137 -0.86 0.32 21.52
N ASP A 138 -1.60 1.12 20.74
CA ASP A 138 -3.03 0.92 20.53
C ASP A 138 -3.30 -0.29 19.63
N LEU A 139 -2.50 -0.51 18.59
CA LEU A 139 -2.59 -1.70 17.75
C LEU A 139 -2.23 -2.98 18.54
N GLU A 140 -1.19 -2.92 19.38
CA GLU A 140 -0.80 -4.05 20.25
C GLU A 140 -1.86 -4.38 21.28
N LYS A 141 -2.48 -3.38 21.91
CA LYS A 141 -3.59 -3.57 22.85
C LYS A 141 -4.84 -4.16 22.20
N SER A 142 -5.04 -3.97 20.90
CA SER A 142 -6.21 -4.49 20.19
C SER A 142 -6.30 -6.02 20.22
N SER A 143 -5.17 -6.71 20.42
CA SER A 143 -5.06 -8.19 20.51
C SER A 143 -5.62 -8.93 19.29
N ILE A 144 -5.81 -8.28 18.16
CA ILE A 144 -6.23 -8.92 16.91
C ILE A 144 -5.07 -8.96 15.92
N PRO A 145 -5.00 -9.97 15.04
CA PRO A 145 -3.97 -10.07 14.03
C PRO A 145 -3.87 -8.78 13.21
N THR A 146 -2.70 -8.15 13.23
CA THR A 146 -2.49 -6.86 12.58
C THR A 146 -1.25 -6.91 11.70
N VAL A 147 -1.35 -6.36 10.48
CA VAL A 147 -0.23 -6.19 9.57
C VAL A 147 -0.15 -4.74 9.09
N MET A 148 1.05 -4.20 9.08
CA MET A 148 1.35 -2.87 8.56
C MET A 148 2.07 -2.98 7.21
N ILE A 149 1.63 -2.21 6.23
CA ILE A 149 2.25 -2.12 4.90
C ILE A 149 2.95 -0.78 4.77
N GLY A 150 4.18 -0.78 4.24
CA GLY A 150 4.98 0.41 3.99
C GLY A 150 5.84 0.85 5.17
N ARG A 151 5.70 0.24 6.34
CA ARG A 151 6.54 0.52 7.50
C ARG A 151 6.87 -0.74 8.28
N GLU A 152 8.12 -0.91 8.62
CA GLU A 152 8.57 -1.93 9.57
C GLU A 152 8.48 -1.39 10.99
N LEU A 153 7.91 -2.21 11.87
CA LEU A 153 7.82 -1.93 13.28
C LEU A 153 8.67 -2.96 14.02
N GLN A 154 9.48 -2.49 14.95
CA GLN A 154 10.25 -3.37 15.83
C GLN A 154 9.36 -3.86 16.98
N THR A 155 8.41 -4.74 16.67
CA THR A 155 7.50 -5.34 17.65
C THR A 155 7.26 -6.80 17.33
N ASN A 156 6.94 -7.60 18.36
CA ASN A 156 6.65 -9.01 18.22
C ASN A 156 5.14 -9.31 18.01
N SER A 157 4.30 -8.29 17.98
CA SER A 157 2.85 -8.41 17.93
C SER A 157 2.20 -7.91 16.65
N VAL A 158 2.86 -6.96 15.94
CA VAL A 158 2.36 -6.41 14.67
C VAL A 158 3.26 -6.84 13.53
N SER A 159 2.69 -7.55 12.57
CA SER A 159 3.41 -7.97 11.37
C SER A 159 3.68 -6.80 10.42
N SER A 160 4.65 -6.94 9.51
CA SER A 160 4.93 -5.90 8.52
C SER A 160 5.26 -6.46 7.14
N VAL A 161 4.86 -5.70 6.11
CA VAL A 161 5.23 -5.92 4.70
C VAL A 161 5.81 -4.61 4.17
N ILE A 162 7.09 -4.63 3.81
CA ILE A 162 7.81 -3.47 3.29
C ILE A 162 8.50 -3.81 1.96
N VAL A 163 8.86 -2.79 1.20
CA VAL A 163 9.76 -2.94 0.06
C VAL A 163 11.21 -2.76 0.51
N ASP A 164 12.16 -3.38 -0.21
CA ASP A 164 13.58 -3.09 -0.02
C ASP A 164 13.96 -1.75 -0.66
N ASN A 165 13.69 -0.68 0.09
CA ASN A 165 13.97 0.69 -0.33
C ASN A 165 15.45 0.94 -0.65
N GLU A 166 16.35 0.26 0.06
CA GLU A 166 17.80 0.40 -0.13
C GLU A 166 18.22 -0.23 -1.45
N LEU A 167 17.76 -1.46 -1.74
CA LEU A 167 17.99 -2.13 -3.01
C LEU A 167 17.39 -1.33 -4.18
N GLY A 168 16.17 -0.83 -4.04
CA GLY A 168 15.50 -0.05 -5.09
C GLY A 168 16.27 1.22 -5.44
N ALA A 169 16.69 1.98 -4.43
CA ALA A 169 17.45 3.20 -4.64
C ALA A 169 18.87 2.93 -5.19
N HIS A 170 19.51 1.85 -4.75
CA HIS A 170 20.77 1.39 -5.33
C HIS A 170 20.61 1.10 -6.83
N SER A 171 19.61 0.31 -7.22
CA SER A 171 19.34 -0.03 -8.62
C SER A 171 19.02 1.19 -9.48
N ALA A 172 18.32 2.18 -8.93
CA ALA A 172 18.01 3.41 -9.64
C ALA A 172 19.27 4.23 -9.96
N VAL A 173 20.16 4.43 -8.98
CA VAL A 173 21.40 5.17 -9.22
C VAL A 173 22.39 4.37 -10.07
N GLU A 174 22.43 3.05 -9.95
CA GLU A 174 23.21 2.17 -10.82
C GLU A 174 22.78 2.29 -12.28
N HIS A 175 21.49 2.35 -12.56
CA HIS A 175 20.97 2.57 -13.91
C HIS A 175 21.47 3.90 -14.49
N LEU A 176 21.33 5.00 -13.76
CA LEU A 176 21.84 6.29 -14.21
C LEU A 176 23.36 6.29 -14.43
N TYR A 177 24.11 5.66 -13.53
CA TYR A 177 25.55 5.52 -13.65
C TYR A 177 25.95 4.70 -14.88
N SER A 178 25.24 3.61 -15.18
CA SER A 178 25.49 2.75 -16.35
C SER A 178 25.25 3.46 -17.67
N LEU A 179 24.31 4.45 -17.70
CA LEU A 179 24.06 5.35 -18.81
C LEU A 179 25.11 6.46 -18.96
N GLY A 180 26.12 6.51 -18.09
CA GLY A 180 27.22 7.46 -18.15
C GLY A 180 27.01 8.72 -17.30
N HIS A 181 25.89 8.86 -16.59
CA HIS A 181 25.67 10.00 -15.70
C HIS A 181 26.64 9.97 -14.51
N ARG A 182 27.29 11.11 -14.25
CA ARG A 182 28.21 11.30 -13.12
C ARG A 182 27.83 12.51 -12.26
N LYS A 183 27.12 13.46 -12.85
CA LYS A 183 26.56 14.62 -12.16
C LYS A 183 25.07 14.42 -12.04
N ILE A 184 24.63 13.88 -10.91
CA ILE A 184 23.25 13.50 -10.64
C ILE A 184 22.69 14.39 -9.55
N ALA A 185 21.55 15.02 -9.81
CA ALA A 185 20.78 15.72 -8.79
C ALA A 185 19.86 14.75 -8.05
N PHE A 186 19.66 14.97 -6.75
CA PHE A 186 18.81 14.14 -5.92
C PHE A 186 17.78 15.00 -5.19
N ILE A 187 16.51 14.66 -5.33
CA ILE A 187 15.44 15.18 -4.48
C ILE A 187 15.04 14.05 -3.53
N ARG A 188 15.46 14.18 -2.27
CA ARG A 188 15.23 13.16 -1.23
C ARG A 188 13.88 13.38 -0.57
N GLY A 189 13.35 12.33 0.04
CA GLY A 189 12.13 12.43 0.86
C GLY A 189 12.34 13.21 2.16
N PRO A 190 11.24 13.63 2.79
CA PRO A 190 11.29 14.26 4.12
C PRO A 190 11.97 13.34 5.13
N LYS A 191 12.74 13.94 6.06
CA LYS A 191 13.53 13.15 7.04
C LYS A 191 12.67 12.28 7.97
N THR A 192 11.45 12.70 8.19
CA THR A 192 10.49 12.01 9.07
C THR A 192 9.81 10.80 8.43
N LEU A 193 9.87 10.65 7.09
CA LEU A 193 9.35 9.47 6.42
C LEU A 193 10.28 8.27 6.57
N ALA A 194 9.69 7.11 6.89
CA ALA A 194 10.41 5.87 7.11
C ALA A 194 11.27 5.43 5.92
N ASP A 195 10.82 5.70 4.69
CA ASP A 195 11.48 5.29 3.45
C ASP A 195 12.67 6.18 3.06
N SER A 196 12.72 7.42 3.57
CA SER A 196 13.74 8.40 3.16
C SER A 196 15.16 7.96 3.51
N ALA A 197 15.38 7.51 4.73
CA ALA A 197 16.70 7.08 5.18
C ALA A 197 17.20 5.80 4.48
N PRO A 198 16.38 4.74 4.30
CA PRO A 198 16.77 3.57 3.52
C PRO A 198 17.05 3.88 2.05
N ARG A 199 16.21 4.65 1.36
CA ARG A 199 16.47 5.06 -0.03
C ARG A 199 17.78 5.81 -0.15
N TRP A 200 18.04 6.75 0.77
CA TRP A 200 19.31 7.48 0.77
C TRP A 200 20.52 6.61 1.11
N ARG A 201 20.38 5.58 1.95
CA ARG A 201 21.46 4.61 2.17
C ARG A 201 21.81 3.84 0.90
N GLY A 202 20.83 3.40 0.13
CA GLY A 202 21.05 2.72 -1.16
C GLY A 202 21.89 3.58 -2.12
N VAL A 203 21.53 4.86 -2.27
CA VAL A 203 22.31 5.82 -3.08
C VAL A 203 23.74 5.95 -2.56
N LYS A 204 23.94 6.14 -1.24
CA LYS A 204 25.29 6.31 -0.64
C LYS A 204 26.14 5.05 -0.78
N ASN A 205 25.55 3.87 -0.63
CA ASN A 205 26.25 2.61 -0.76
C ASN A 205 26.78 2.45 -2.19
N PHE A 206 25.93 2.67 -3.19
CA PHE A 206 26.34 2.66 -4.60
C PHE A 206 27.42 3.71 -4.88
N ALA A 207 27.25 4.94 -4.42
CA ALA A 207 28.20 6.01 -4.62
C ALA A 207 29.59 5.66 -4.06
N LYS A 208 29.64 5.03 -2.89
CA LYS A 208 30.89 4.52 -2.27
C LYS A 208 31.49 3.37 -3.07
N GLU A 209 30.69 2.44 -3.57
CA GLU A 209 31.15 1.28 -4.37
C GLU A 209 31.79 1.68 -5.71
N LYS A 210 31.27 2.73 -6.34
CA LYS A 210 31.67 3.18 -7.68
C LYS A 210 32.45 4.49 -7.69
N ASP A 211 32.84 4.99 -6.53
CA ASP A 211 33.52 6.29 -6.37
C ASP A 211 32.78 7.43 -7.08
N LEU A 212 31.44 7.43 -6.97
CA LEU A 212 30.59 8.47 -7.52
C LEU A 212 30.54 9.65 -6.54
N GLU A 213 31.01 10.81 -7.00
CA GLU A 213 30.94 12.04 -6.21
C GLU A 213 29.48 12.50 -6.04
N LEU A 214 29.06 12.73 -4.80
CA LEU A 214 27.76 13.30 -4.44
C LEU A 214 27.93 14.80 -4.15
N ASP A 215 27.63 15.67 -5.13
CA ASP A 215 27.65 17.13 -4.93
C ASP A 215 26.52 17.56 -3.99
N LEU A 216 26.85 17.99 -2.79
CA LEU A 216 25.88 18.43 -1.77
C LEU A 216 24.96 19.55 -2.23
N LYS A 217 25.37 20.33 -3.24
CA LYS A 217 24.56 21.42 -3.82
C LYS A 217 23.54 20.94 -4.84
N LEU A 218 23.62 19.67 -5.25
CA LEU A 218 22.64 18.98 -6.09
C LEU A 218 21.72 18.04 -5.28
N ILE A 219 21.78 18.12 -3.95
CA ILE A 219 20.97 17.29 -3.05
C ILE A 219 19.98 18.20 -2.32
N LEU A 220 18.71 18.06 -2.60
CA LEU A 220 17.63 18.80 -1.96
C LEU A 220 16.68 17.85 -1.25
N ASP A 221 16.02 18.35 -0.20
CA ASP A 221 15.04 17.59 0.57
C ASP A 221 13.62 18.10 0.27
N LEU A 222 12.68 17.19 0.08
CA LEU A 222 11.27 17.54 0.09
C LEU A 222 10.88 18.12 1.45
N PRO A 223 10.02 19.14 1.47
CA PRO A 223 9.47 19.65 2.72
C PRO A 223 8.61 18.59 3.39
N GLU A 224 8.51 18.66 4.71
CA GLU A 224 7.55 17.84 5.43
C GLU A 224 6.13 18.24 5.07
N SER A 225 5.32 17.28 4.66
CA SER A 225 3.91 17.44 4.33
C SER A 225 3.14 16.19 4.71
N ARG A 226 1.91 16.38 5.14
CA ARG A 226 0.95 15.28 5.36
C ARG A 226 0.15 14.92 4.11
N ASP A 227 0.25 15.74 3.06
CA ASP A 227 -0.41 15.53 1.79
C ASP A 227 0.56 14.85 0.80
N PRO A 228 0.32 13.58 0.42
CA PRO A 228 1.19 12.85 -0.52
C PRO A 228 1.28 13.50 -1.90
N ILE A 229 0.21 14.19 -2.34
CA ILE A 229 0.19 14.85 -3.65
C ILE A 229 1.06 16.10 -3.67
N SER A 230 1.35 16.69 -2.50
CA SER A 230 2.19 17.87 -2.39
C SER A 230 3.62 17.67 -2.89
N SER A 231 4.08 16.40 -3.01
CA SER A 231 5.40 16.05 -3.54
C SER A 231 5.57 16.48 -5.00
N PHE A 232 4.50 16.53 -5.80
CA PHE A 232 4.52 17.07 -7.16
C PHE A 232 4.92 18.56 -7.20
N GLU A 233 4.21 19.41 -6.43
CA GLU A 233 4.50 20.84 -6.38
C GLU A 233 5.87 21.13 -5.74
N ALA A 234 6.26 20.34 -4.75
CA ALA A 234 7.58 20.45 -4.12
C ALA A 234 8.69 20.05 -5.11
N GLY A 235 8.53 18.93 -5.81
CA GLY A 235 9.46 18.48 -6.86
C GLY A 235 9.63 19.51 -7.96
N TYR A 236 8.51 20.14 -8.39
CA TYR A 236 8.53 21.24 -9.36
C TYR A 236 9.37 22.43 -8.84
N LYS A 237 9.11 22.94 -7.64
CA LYS A 237 9.81 24.09 -7.06
C LYS A 237 11.30 23.82 -6.82
N LEU A 238 11.64 22.65 -6.27
CA LEU A 238 13.02 22.26 -6.02
C LEU A 238 13.80 22.09 -7.32
N THR A 239 13.18 21.60 -8.38
CA THR A 239 13.83 21.49 -9.69
C THR A 239 14.01 22.86 -10.34
N GLU A 240 13.06 23.80 -10.22
CA GLU A 240 13.28 25.20 -10.65
C GLU A 240 14.48 25.83 -9.91
N GLU A 241 14.65 25.53 -8.61
CA GLU A 241 15.78 25.99 -7.82
C GLU A 241 17.10 25.41 -8.34
N LEU A 242 17.17 24.09 -8.58
CA LEU A 242 18.35 23.43 -9.15
C LEU A 242 18.77 24.06 -10.49
N VAL A 243 17.80 24.31 -11.39
CA VAL A 243 18.07 24.95 -12.69
C VAL A 243 18.59 26.40 -12.53
N LYS A 244 18.01 27.17 -11.61
CA LYS A 244 18.44 28.56 -11.33
C LYS A 244 19.86 28.65 -10.78
N HIS A 245 20.32 27.66 -10.04
CA HIS A 245 21.67 27.64 -9.47
C HIS A 245 22.78 27.41 -10.50
N LYS A 246 22.44 27.16 -11.77
CA LYS A 246 23.38 26.99 -12.91
C LYS A 246 24.49 25.96 -12.62
N ARG A 247 24.19 24.93 -11.80
CA ARG A 247 25.10 23.82 -11.58
C ARG A 247 24.81 22.71 -12.57
N PRO A 248 25.83 22.25 -13.29
CA PRO A 248 25.60 21.22 -14.30
C PRO A 248 25.23 19.90 -13.67
N PHE A 249 24.09 19.36 -14.05
CA PHE A 249 23.71 17.95 -13.81
C PHE A 249 23.10 17.39 -15.10
N THR A 250 23.16 16.09 -15.27
CA THR A 250 22.66 15.41 -16.48
C THR A 250 21.55 14.41 -16.16
N ALA A 251 21.32 14.13 -14.87
CA ALA A 251 20.23 13.30 -14.42
C ALA A 251 19.70 13.81 -13.08
N LEU A 252 18.43 13.50 -12.81
CA LEU A 252 17.73 13.76 -11.57
C LEU A 252 17.08 12.47 -11.05
N MET A 253 17.42 12.07 -9.82
CA MET A 253 16.72 11.02 -9.11
C MET A 253 15.75 11.65 -8.12
N ALA A 254 14.46 11.42 -8.33
CA ALA A 254 13.39 11.90 -7.49
C ALA A 254 13.05 10.88 -6.38
N PHE A 255 12.50 11.37 -5.28
CA PHE A 255 12.10 10.55 -4.16
C PHE A 255 11.00 9.55 -4.53
N ASP A 256 9.97 10.03 -5.23
CA ASP A 256 8.82 9.29 -5.73
C ASP A 256 8.44 9.72 -7.14
N ASP A 257 7.46 9.08 -7.74
CA ASP A 257 7.00 9.39 -9.10
C ASP A 257 6.31 10.75 -9.17
N MET A 258 5.59 11.17 -8.12
CA MET A 258 4.95 12.49 -8.09
C MET A 258 6.00 13.61 -8.09
N THR A 259 7.06 13.46 -7.33
CA THR A 259 8.23 14.35 -7.35
C THR A 259 8.88 14.38 -8.74
N ALA A 260 9.02 13.21 -9.39
CA ALA A 260 9.57 13.10 -10.74
C ALA A 260 8.70 13.82 -11.77
N PHE A 261 7.37 13.71 -11.71
CA PHE A 261 6.46 14.45 -12.59
C PHE A 261 6.58 15.96 -12.40
N GLY A 262 6.69 16.41 -11.14
CA GLY A 262 6.96 17.82 -10.85
C GLY A 262 8.28 18.29 -11.44
N ALA A 263 9.34 17.49 -11.33
CA ALA A 263 10.65 17.76 -11.89
C ALA A 263 10.61 17.85 -13.43
N ILE A 264 9.98 16.90 -14.12
CA ILE A 264 9.82 16.90 -15.58
C ILE A 264 9.10 18.17 -16.03
N ARG A 265 8.05 18.57 -15.33
CA ARG A 265 7.31 19.82 -15.66
C ARG A 265 8.16 21.06 -15.48
N ALA A 266 8.98 21.14 -14.42
CA ALA A 266 9.89 22.27 -14.17
C ALA A 266 10.98 22.38 -15.25
N LEU A 267 11.58 21.24 -15.63
CA LEU A 267 12.55 21.16 -16.71
C LEU A 267 11.94 21.65 -18.02
N ALA A 268 10.77 21.14 -18.41
CA ALA A 268 10.06 21.54 -19.63
C ALA A 268 9.76 23.04 -19.65
N LYS A 269 9.32 23.63 -18.53
CA LYS A 269 9.09 25.08 -18.41
C LYS A 269 10.37 25.90 -18.59
N SER A 270 11.51 25.32 -18.22
CA SER A 270 12.84 25.93 -18.41
C SER A 270 13.43 25.68 -19.81
N GLY A 271 12.66 25.12 -20.75
CA GLY A 271 13.11 24.79 -22.11
C GLY A 271 14.00 23.56 -22.20
N LEU A 272 14.05 22.75 -21.14
CA LEU A 272 14.87 21.55 -21.05
C LEU A 272 14.01 20.30 -21.30
N ARG A 273 14.43 19.44 -22.22
CA ARG A 273 13.71 18.20 -22.55
C ARG A 273 14.21 17.04 -21.73
N VAL A 274 13.30 16.17 -21.37
CA VAL A 274 13.56 14.86 -20.77
C VAL A 274 13.27 13.81 -21.85
N PRO A 275 14.23 12.90 -22.13
CA PRO A 275 15.50 12.69 -21.45
C PRO A 275 16.71 13.47 -22.05
N GLU A 276 16.57 14.19 -23.18
CA GLU A 276 17.68 14.67 -24.01
C GLU A 276 18.62 15.63 -23.29
N HIS A 277 18.10 16.50 -22.41
CA HIS A 277 18.93 17.41 -21.62
C HIS A 277 19.14 16.92 -20.19
N CYS A 278 18.19 16.16 -19.66
CA CYS A 278 18.24 15.61 -18.31
C CYS A 278 17.45 14.33 -18.22
N SER A 279 18.09 13.23 -17.84
CA SER A 279 17.40 12.00 -17.47
C SER A 279 16.68 12.17 -16.14
N VAL A 280 15.46 11.65 -16.02
CA VAL A 280 14.70 11.67 -14.76
C VAL A 280 14.28 10.26 -14.39
N ILE A 281 14.50 9.89 -13.13
CA ILE A 281 14.09 8.60 -12.58
C ILE A 281 13.26 8.82 -11.31
N GLY A 282 12.15 8.07 -11.19
CA GLY A 282 11.23 8.08 -10.05
C GLY A 282 11.37 6.84 -9.16
N PHE A 283 10.40 6.69 -8.28
CA PHE A 283 10.22 5.53 -7.40
C PHE A 283 8.72 5.35 -7.18
N ASP A 284 8.21 4.13 -7.21
CA ASP A 284 6.91 3.55 -6.93
C ASP A 284 6.31 2.80 -8.13
N ASP A 285 6.41 3.32 -9.35
CA ASP A 285 5.72 2.87 -10.57
C ASP A 285 4.19 2.96 -10.42
N VAL A 286 3.72 4.16 -10.02
CA VAL A 286 2.28 4.44 -9.99
C VAL A 286 1.68 4.41 -11.40
N ALA A 287 0.37 4.20 -11.52
CA ALA A 287 -0.31 4.03 -12.81
C ALA A 287 -0.01 5.14 -13.84
N ALA A 288 0.23 6.37 -13.37
CA ALA A 288 0.56 7.51 -14.23
C ALA A 288 1.94 7.40 -14.88
N SER A 289 2.89 6.63 -14.31
CA SER A 289 4.28 6.59 -14.76
C SER A 289 4.45 6.06 -16.18
N GLY A 290 3.59 5.11 -16.58
CA GLY A 290 3.54 4.62 -17.95
C GLY A 290 2.77 5.50 -18.93
N LEU A 291 1.96 6.45 -18.42
CA LEU A 291 1.09 7.32 -19.23
C LEU A 291 1.64 8.73 -19.39
N TYR A 292 2.61 9.12 -18.57
CA TYR A 292 3.24 10.44 -18.63
C TYR A 292 4.06 10.62 -19.92
N THR A 293 4.42 11.85 -20.26
CA THR A 293 5.24 12.13 -21.43
C THR A 293 6.49 12.91 -21.02
N PRO A 294 7.69 12.30 -21.18
CA PRO A 294 7.93 10.91 -21.57
C PRO A 294 7.49 9.90 -20.49
N PRO A 295 7.21 8.62 -20.86
CA PRO A 295 6.98 7.56 -19.88
C PRO A 295 8.13 7.44 -18.89
N LEU A 296 7.83 7.41 -17.58
CA LEU A 296 8.81 7.55 -16.51
C LEU A 296 9.52 6.22 -16.22
N THR A 297 10.84 6.22 -16.31
CA THR A 297 11.71 5.20 -15.71
C THR A 297 11.63 5.32 -14.19
N THR A 298 11.31 4.24 -13.50
CA THR A 298 11.04 4.28 -12.06
C THR A 298 11.32 2.94 -11.39
N VAL A 299 11.53 2.95 -10.10
CA VAL A 299 11.62 1.74 -9.29
C VAL A 299 10.21 1.24 -9.00
N ARG A 300 9.85 0.07 -9.55
CA ARG A 300 8.56 -0.56 -9.34
C ARG A 300 8.51 -1.25 -7.99
N GLN A 301 7.61 -0.81 -7.13
CA GLN A 301 7.24 -1.55 -5.93
C GLN A 301 6.21 -2.65 -6.29
N PRO A 302 6.30 -3.86 -5.72
CA PRO A 302 5.34 -4.93 -5.99
C PRO A 302 4.03 -4.73 -5.20
N MET A 303 3.33 -3.61 -5.43
CA MET A 303 2.24 -3.11 -4.60
C MET A 303 1.08 -4.10 -4.45
N GLU A 304 0.60 -4.70 -5.55
CA GLU A 304 -0.47 -5.71 -5.47
C GLU A 304 -0.02 -6.94 -4.66
N ALA A 305 1.22 -7.38 -4.85
CA ALA A 305 1.78 -8.49 -4.11
C ALA A 305 1.99 -8.15 -2.62
N MET A 306 2.32 -6.89 -2.29
CA MET A 306 2.39 -6.43 -0.90
C MET A 306 1.02 -6.52 -0.22
N GLY A 307 -0.05 -6.09 -0.90
CA GLY A 307 -1.42 -6.21 -0.42
C GLY A 307 -1.84 -7.67 -0.22
N ALA A 308 -1.54 -8.54 -1.19
CA ALA A 308 -1.83 -9.97 -1.11
C ALA A 308 -1.06 -10.66 0.03
N MET A 309 0.22 -10.32 0.22
CA MET A 309 1.05 -10.83 1.30
C MET A 309 0.50 -10.43 2.67
N ALA A 310 0.07 -9.18 2.81
CA ALA A 310 -0.53 -8.70 4.05
C ALA A 310 -1.80 -9.48 4.41
N VAL A 311 -2.67 -9.74 3.43
CA VAL A 311 -3.87 -10.56 3.63
C VAL A 311 -3.51 -12.00 4.02
N SER A 312 -2.51 -12.60 3.38
CA SER A 312 -2.04 -13.94 3.74
C SER A 312 -1.61 -14.00 5.22
N ILE A 313 -0.87 -13.00 5.66
CA ILE A 313 -0.40 -12.91 7.06
C ILE A 313 -1.57 -12.77 8.05
N VAL A 314 -2.53 -11.86 7.79
CA VAL A 314 -3.66 -11.70 8.72
C VAL A 314 -4.59 -12.91 8.73
N VAL A 315 -4.80 -13.59 7.60
CA VAL A 315 -5.60 -14.82 7.53
C VAL A 315 -4.93 -15.94 8.31
N GLU A 316 -3.61 -16.08 8.22
CA GLU A 316 -2.83 -17.01 9.05
C GLU A 316 -2.97 -16.67 10.54
N GLY A 317 -2.86 -15.39 10.90
CA GLY A 317 -3.09 -14.91 12.27
C GLY A 317 -4.47 -15.23 12.80
N ILE A 318 -5.53 -14.99 12.00
CA ILE A 318 -6.92 -15.33 12.38
C ILE A 318 -7.04 -16.83 12.64
N ASN A 319 -6.48 -17.67 11.77
CA ASN A 319 -6.51 -19.12 11.93
C ASN A 319 -5.74 -19.55 13.20
N GLY A 320 -4.60 -18.93 13.48
CA GLY A 320 -3.83 -19.17 14.71
C GLY A 320 -4.64 -18.87 15.97
N VAL A 321 -5.33 -17.72 16.01
CA VAL A 321 -6.21 -17.36 17.13
C VAL A 321 -7.35 -18.38 17.30
N LEU A 322 -7.96 -18.83 16.21
CA LEU A 322 -9.04 -19.84 16.26
C LEU A 322 -8.56 -21.19 16.78
N GLU A 323 -7.36 -21.58 16.39
CA GLU A 323 -6.73 -22.85 16.81
C GLU A 323 -6.00 -22.73 18.16
N LYS A 324 -6.02 -21.54 18.76
CA LYS A 324 -5.31 -21.21 20.01
C LYS A 324 -3.81 -21.50 19.91
N ARG A 325 -3.22 -21.27 18.72
CA ARG A 325 -1.79 -21.32 18.50
C ARG A 325 -1.18 -19.94 18.80
N ASP A 326 0.02 -19.93 19.34
CA ASP A 326 0.80 -18.71 19.46
C ASP A 326 1.27 -18.28 18.04
N VAL A 327 0.98 -17.04 17.67
CA VAL A 327 1.34 -16.48 16.35
C VAL A 327 2.25 -15.30 16.58
N SER A 328 3.53 -15.49 16.31
CA SER A 328 4.50 -14.39 16.32
C SER A 328 4.31 -13.49 15.10
N ALA A 329 4.72 -12.23 15.23
CA ALA A 329 4.71 -11.28 14.12
C ALA A 329 5.59 -11.77 12.95
N ILE A 330 5.11 -11.55 11.72
CA ILE A 330 5.78 -11.90 10.48
C ILE A 330 6.23 -10.62 9.79
N HIS A 331 7.53 -10.50 9.54
CA HIS A 331 8.09 -9.37 8.81
C HIS A 331 8.55 -9.83 7.43
N ARG A 332 8.06 -9.15 6.39
CA ARG A 332 8.39 -9.44 4.98
C ARG A 332 8.96 -8.22 4.31
N LYS A 333 10.15 -8.38 3.74
CA LYS A 333 10.78 -7.39 2.87
C LYS A 333 10.72 -7.92 1.44
N MET A 334 10.11 -7.14 0.52
CA MET A 334 9.91 -7.53 -0.87
C MET A 334 10.88 -6.76 -1.77
N ALA A 335 11.47 -7.44 -2.73
CA ALA A 335 12.38 -6.84 -3.68
C ALA A 335 11.60 -5.98 -4.69
N PRO A 336 12.02 -4.72 -4.95
CA PRO A 336 11.51 -3.92 -6.06
C PRO A 336 12.21 -4.29 -7.36
N GLU A 337 11.66 -3.83 -8.49
CA GLU A 337 12.23 -3.97 -9.82
C GLU A 337 12.42 -2.60 -10.47
N LEU A 338 13.38 -2.46 -11.38
CA LEU A 338 13.52 -1.25 -12.16
C LEU A 338 12.68 -1.34 -13.45
N ALA A 339 11.71 -0.45 -13.60
CA ALA A 339 10.91 -0.28 -14.80
C ALA A 339 11.55 0.77 -15.71
N VAL A 340 12.39 0.34 -16.65
CA VAL A 340 13.06 1.24 -17.61
C VAL A 340 12.08 1.66 -18.69
N ARG A 341 11.99 2.99 -18.92
CA ARG A 341 11.14 3.61 -19.95
C ARG A 341 11.90 4.73 -20.65
N GLU A 342 11.22 5.78 -21.11
CA GLU A 342 11.76 6.79 -22.00
C GLU A 342 12.33 8.04 -21.30
N SER A 343 12.17 8.17 -19.99
CA SER A 343 12.66 9.36 -19.26
C SER A 343 14.15 9.34 -18.93
N THR A 344 14.87 8.28 -19.33
CA THR A 344 16.31 8.15 -19.14
C THR A 344 16.99 7.73 -20.44
N HIS A 345 18.19 8.26 -20.71
CA HIS A 345 19.00 7.88 -21.86
C HIS A 345 20.49 8.01 -21.53
N SER A 346 21.35 7.45 -22.38
CA SER A 346 22.81 7.57 -22.23
C SER A 346 23.31 9.00 -22.46
N VAL A 347 24.24 9.44 -21.64
CA VAL A 347 24.92 10.73 -21.84
C VAL A 347 25.70 10.68 -23.14
N SER A 348 25.28 11.49 -24.13
CA SER A 348 26.08 11.68 -25.34
C SER A 348 27.24 12.64 -25.06
N ARG A 349 28.39 12.46 -25.80
CA ARG A 349 29.52 13.41 -25.69
C ARG A 349 29.16 14.86 -26.04
N ASN A 350 28.02 15.06 -26.68
CA ASN A 350 27.47 16.37 -27.10
C ASN A 350 26.24 16.79 -26.28
N THR A 351 25.90 16.11 -25.18
CA THR A 351 24.81 16.56 -24.31
C THR A 351 25.22 17.88 -23.69
N PRO A 352 24.58 19.02 -24.02
CA PRO A 352 24.93 20.28 -23.36
C PRO A 352 24.65 20.09 -21.88
N SER A 353 25.69 20.26 -21.05
CA SER A 353 25.47 20.38 -19.62
C SER A 353 24.50 21.54 -19.40
N LEU A 354 23.52 21.35 -18.52
CA LEU A 354 22.64 22.43 -18.09
C LEU A 354 23.46 23.66 -17.72
N PRO A 355 23.07 24.86 -18.15
CA PRO A 355 23.84 26.08 -17.91
C PRO A 355 24.06 26.38 -16.43
#